data_4cf571be8a5dd87f5dd82a67e00f7c16
#
_entry.id   4cf571be8a5dd87f5dd82a67e00f7c16
#
_cell.length_a   1.000
_cell.length_b   1.000
_cell.length_c   1.000
_cell.angle_alpha   90.00
_cell.angle_beta   90.00
_cell.angle_gamma   90.00
#
_symmetry.space_group_name_H-M   'P 1'
#
loop_
_entity.id
_entity.type
_entity.pdbx_description
1 polymer ?
#
loop_
_entity_poly.entity_id
_entity_poly.type
_entity_poly.pdbx_seq_one_letter_code
_entity_poly.pdbx_strand_id
1 'polypeptide(L)'
;MKKLLLIIFIALTIIACKAPTNNLTNSQTQIIESTSSQSAASGASATPSNLPSATQNMDAGAITEAFGAQRNLPQVQGSGIVTKVLKDDTKGLKHQKFLLKVSNNITILIAHNIDLAPRVANIHEGDVIAYKGEYIFTPKGGTVHWTHKDPRGHHAAGYLKHNGNTYE
;
A
#
# COMPACT_ATOMS: atom_id res chain seq x y z
N MET A 1 -37.10 -44.93 7.01
CA MET A 1 -37.01 -43.51 7.22
C MET A 1 -36.34 -42.89 6.01
N LYS A 2 -37.12 -42.23 5.18
CA LYS A 2 -36.84 -42.00 3.77
C LYS A 2 -36.01 -40.71 3.59
N LYS A 3 -34.80 -40.81 2.96
CA LYS A 3 -34.00 -39.69 2.51
C LYS A 3 -34.59 -39.11 1.25
N LEU A 4 -35.02 -37.85 1.28
CA LEU A 4 -35.51 -37.14 0.09
C LEU A 4 -34.30 -36.40 -0.54
N LEU A 5 -33.88 -36.85 -1.71
CA LEU A 5 -32.82 -36.28 -2.53
C LEU A 5 -33.45 -35.23 -3.44
N LEU A 6 -33.18 -33.96 -3.20
CA LEU A 6 -33.65 -32.86 -4.06
C LEU A 6 -32.50 -32.47 -5.02
N ILE A 7 -32.64 -32.87 -6.28
CA ILE A 7 -31.72 -32.49 -7.36
C ILE A 7 -32.28 -31.21 -8.00
N ILE A 8 -31.55 -30.12 -7.86
CA ILE A 8 -31.83 -28.85 -8.53
C ILE A 8 -30.95 -28.74 -9.76
N PHE A 9 -31.57 -28.83 -10.95
CA PHE A 9 -30.93 -28.49 -12.22
C PHE A 9 -30.90 -26.96 -12.35
N ILE A 10 -29.72 -26.37 -12.46
CA ILE A 10 -29.52 -24.98 -12.82
C ILE A 10 -29.08 -24.92 -14.28
N ALA A 11 -29.94 -24.36 -15.12
CA ALA A 11 -29.70 -24.14 -16.54
C ALA A 11 -28.62 -23.03 -16.75
N LEU A 12 -27.64 -23.36 -17.58
CA LEU A 12 -26.55 -22.48 -18.03
C LEU A 12 -27.08 -21.61 -19.17
N THR A 13 -27.28 -20.31 -18.94
CA THR A 13 -27.51 -19.34 -20.01
C THR A 13 -26.23 -18.60 -20.35
N ILE A 14 -25.72 -18.87 -21.54
CA ILE A 14 -24.54 -18.19 -22.13
C ILE A 14 -25.08 -16.89 -22.76
N ILE A 15 -24.67 -15.74 -22.24
CA ILE A 15 -24.87 -14.44 -22.88
C ILE A 15 -23.52 -14.00 -23.47
N ALA A 16 -23.44 -14.05 -24.80
CA ALA A 16 -22.35 -13.50 -25.57
C ALA A 16 -22.55 -11.98 -25.70
N CYS A 17 -21.65 -11.19 -25.14
CA CYS A 17 -21.58 -9.76 -25.40
C CYS A 17 -20.35 -9.43 -26.26
N LYS A 18 -20.70 -8.88 -27.41
CA LYS A 18 -19.92 -8.40 -28.54
C LYS A 18 -19.08 -7.17 -28.17
N ALA A 19 -17.79 -7.16 -28.53
CA ALA A 19 -16.88 -6.03 -28.38
C ALA A 19 -17.18 -4.91 -29.40
N PRO A 20 -17.04 -3.64 -29.05
CA PRO A 20 -16.93 -2.57 -30.03
C PRO A 20 -15.48 -2.30 -30.41
N THR A 21 -15.21 -2.39 -31.71
CA THR A 21 -14.02 -1.87 -32.37
C THR A 21 -14.14 -0.36 -32.51
N ASN A 22 -13.15 0.39 -32.05
CA ASN A 22 -13.02 1.79 -32.41
C ASN A 22 -11.71 2.04 -33.15
N ASN A 23 -11.94 2.62 -34.32
CA ASN A 23 -11.02 3.03 -35.39
C ASN A 23 -9.98 4.06 -34.94
N LEU A 24 -8.78 3.86 -35.48
CA LEU A 24 -7.74 4.90 -35.65
C LEU A 24 -8.20 6.00 -36.61
N THR A 25 -7.97 7.25 -36.26
CA THR A 25 -7.78 8.30 -37.24
C THR A 25 -6.62 9.21 -36.83
N ASN A 26 -5.69 9.22 -37.70
CA ASN A 26 -4.46 9.97 -37.85
C ASN A 26 -4.76 11.45 -38.13
N SER A 27 -3.97 12.40 -37.59
CA SER A 27 -3.55 13.63 -38.31
C SER A 27 -2.64 14.52 -37.46
N GLN A 28 -1.42 14.58 -37.88
CA GLN A 28 -0.60 15.72 -38.39
C GLN A 28 -0.02 16.70 -37.37
N THR A 29 1.29 16.64 -37.34
CA THR A 29 2.38 17.64 -37.37
C THR A 29 1.98 19.09 -37.54
N GLN A 30 2.42 19.96 -36.65
CA GLN A 30 2.84 21.34 -36.91
C GLN A 30 4.06 21.69 -36.06
N ILE A 31 5.14 21.94 -36.72
CA ILE A 31 6.38 22.54 -36.23
C ILE A 31 6.19 24.06 -36.32
N ILE A 32 6.47 24.81 -35.23
CA ILE A 32 6.84 26.22 -35.32
C ILE A 32 7.98 26.48 -34.34
N GLU A 33 9.10 26.81 -34.91
CA GLU A 33 10.30 27.38 -34.33
C GLU A 33 10.12 28.90 -34.17
N SER A 34 10.53 29.49 -33.04
CA SER A 34 11.06 30.88 -32.96
C SER A 34 11.57 31.17 -31.54
N THR A 35 12.84 31.16 -31.34
CA THR A 35 13.82 32.21 -31.03
C THR A 35 13.53 33.20 -29.88
N SER A 36 14.42 33.09 -28.87
CA SER A 36 15.15 34.13 -28.08
C SER A 36 14.39 35.23 -27.32
N SER A 37 14.64 35.32 -26.02
CA SER A 37 15.52 36.34 -25.39
C SER A 37 15.46 36.30 -23.86
N GLN A 38 16.62 36.49 -23.25
CA GLN A 38 16.93 36.59 -21.82
C GLN A 38 16.12 37.68 -21.07
N SER A 39 15.79 37.45 -19.82
CA SER A 39 16.17 38.38 -18.76
C SER A 39 15.96 37.75 -17.36
N ALA A 40 16.91 38.00 -16.46
CA ALA A 40 16.98 37.56 -15.10
C ALA A 40 15.98 38.28 -14.16
N ALA A 41 15.43 37.58 -13.17
CA ALA A 41 15.14 38.15 -11.86
C ALA A 41 14.84 37.03 -10.83
N SER A 42 15.53 37.14 -9.70
CA SER A 42 15.41 36.35 -8.47
C SER A 42 14.00 36.24 -7.95
N GLY A 43 13.62 35.03 -7.46
CA GLY A 43 12.42 34.81 -6.67
C GLY A 43 12.45 33.39 -6.13
N ALA A 44 12.96 33.23 -4.91
CA ALA A 44 12.88 31.96 -4.18
C ALA A 44 11.41 31.68 -3.86
N SER A 45 10.84 30.70 -4.53
CA SER A 45 9.55 30.12 -4.19
C SER A 45 9.75 28.64 -3.95
N ALA A 46 9.61 28.23 -2.70
CA ALA A 46 9.67 26.83 -2.31
C ALA A 46 8.56 26.05 -3.01
N THR A 47 8.94 25.26 -3.99
CA THR A 47 8.05 24.30 -4.65
C THR A 47 7.79 23.15 -3.69
N PRO A 48 6.54 22.82 -3.36
CA PRO A 48 6.27 21.59 -2.61
C PRO A 48 6.71 20.41 -3.48
N SER A 49 7.62 19.62 -2.94
CA SER A 49 8.13 18.40 -3.57
C SER A 49 6.97 17.49 -3.96
N ASN A 50 6.71 17.41 -5.25
CA ASN A 50 5.77 16.48 -5.85
C ASN A 50 6.36 15.07 -5.67
N LEU A 51 5.97 14.36 -4.61
CA LEU A 51 6.27 12.94 -4.45
C LEU A 51 5.62 12.18 -5.60
N PRO A 52 6.35 11.32 -6.32
CA PRO A 52 5.76 10.59 -7.44
C PRO A 52 4.65 9.67 -6.97
N SER A 53 3.44 9.99 -7.40
CA SER A 53 2.18 9.28 -7.10
C SER A 53 2.15 7.83 -7.61
N ALA A 54 3.14 7.41 -8.40
CA ALA A 54 3.15 6.12 -9.07
C ALA A 54 3.56 4.93 -8.17
N THR A 55 4.34 5.17 -7.10
CA THR A 55 4.81 4.09 -6.21
C THR A 55 3.77 3.75 -5.12
N GLN A 56 2.81 4.62 -4.88
CA GLN A 56 1.78 4.43 -3.85
C GLN A 56 0.66 3.47 -4.26
N ASN A 57 0.50 3.19 -5.57
CA ASN A 57 -0.63 2.39 -6.07
C ASN A 57 -0.35 0.89 -6.19
N MET A 58 0.92 0.45 -6.22
CA MET A 58 1.20 -0.97 -6.51
C MET A 58 0.94 -1.90 -5.31
N ASP A 59 1.16 -1.43 -4.10
CA ASP A 59 1.06 -2.27 -2.91
C ASP A 59 -0.27 -2.14 -2.16
N ALA A 60 -0.98 -1.02 -2.30
CA ALA A 60 -2.39 -0.93 -1.93
C ALA A 60 -3.23 -1.95 -2.72
N GLY A 61 -2.85 -2.27 -3.97
CA GLY A 61 -3.43 -3.33 -4.79
C GLY A 61 -3.21 -4.71 -4.19
N ALA A 62 -1.98 -5.04 -3.82
CA ALA A 62 -1.64 -6.35 -3.24
C ALA A 62 -2.37 -6.61 -1.91
N ILE A 63 -2.42 -5.61 -1.00
CA ILE A 63 -3.18 -5.74 0.25
C ILE A 63 -4.69 -5.81 -0.02
N THR A 64 -5.21 -5.03 -0.97
CA THR A 64 -6.64 -5.05 -1.32
C THR A 64 -7.07 -6.41 -1.85
N GLU A 65 -6.26 -6.99 -2.75
CA GLU A 65 -6.49 -8.33 -3.27
C GLU A 65 -6.40 -9.40 -2.18
N ALA A 66 -5.32 -9.35 -1.37
CA ALA A 66 -5.12 -10.30 -0.28
C ALA A 66 -6.23 -10.21 0.78
N PHE A 67 -6.71 -9.00 1.08
CA PHE A 67 -7.83 -8.78 2.00
C PHE A 67 -9.12 -9.37 1.45
N GLY A 68 -9.45 -9.11 0.18
CA GLY A 68 -10.62 -9.70 -0.49
C GLY A 68 -10.56 -11.23 -0.57
N ALA A 69 -9.37 -11.80 -0.78
CA ALA A 69 -9.11 -13.24 -0.81
C ALA A 69 -8.91 -13.87 0.58
N GLN A 70 -8.94 -13.08 1.66
CA GLN A 70 -8.71 -13.51 3.05
C GLN A 70 -7.38 -14.29 3.23
N ARG A 71 -6.32 -13.86 2.56
CA ARG A 71 -5.02 -14.57 2.57
C ARG A 71 -3.89 -13.72 3.12
N ASN A 72 -2.87 -14.39 3.66
CA ASN A 72 -1.62 -13.77 4.08
C ASN A 72 -0.69 -13.57 2.87
N LEU A 73 0.24 -12.63 2.99
CA LEU A 73 1.34 -12.45 2.03
C LEU A 73 2.67 -12.48 2.78
N PRO A 74 3.64 -13.27 2.32
CA PRO A 74 4.93 -13.42 2.99
C PRO A 74 5.74 -12.12 2.98
N GLN A 75 5.47 -11.25 2.02
CA GLN A 75 6.05 -9.91 1.97
C GLN A 75 5.15 -8.97 1.18
N VAL A 76 4.97 -7.76 1.72
CA VAL A 76 4.35 -6.60 1.06
C VAL A 76 5.18 -5.37 1.34
N GLN A 77 5.09 -4.38 0.47
CA GLN A 77 5.66 -3.05 0.71
C GLN A 77 4.70 -1.99 0.19
N GLY A 78 4.71 -0.82 0.75
CA GLY A 78 3.84 0.28 0.34
C GLY A 78 3.96 1.49 1.24
N SER A 79 2.97 2.34 1.16
CA SER A 79 2.84 3.48 2.07
C SER A 79 1.38 3.71 2.46
N GLY A 80 1.20 4.41 3.57
CA GLY A 80 -0.12 4.78 4.05
C GLY A 80 -0.05 5.99 4.97
N ILE A 81 -1.23 6.51 5.30
CA ILE A 81 -1.37 7.64 6.22
C ILE A 81 -1.71 7.11 7.61
N VAL A 82 -0.96 7.55 8.62
CA VAL A 82 -1.24 7.23 10.02
C VAL A 82 -2.60 7.80 10.41
N THR A 83 -3.52 6.94 10.78
CA THR A 83 -4.86 7.35 11.24
C THR A 83 -5.00 7.28 12.76
N LYS A 84 -4.12 6.54 13.42
CA LYS A 84 -4.10 6.45 14.88
C LYS A 84 -2.77 5.88 15.37
N VAL A 85 -2.17 6.51 16.37
CA VAL A 85 -1.07 5.94 17.15
C VAL A 85 -1.67 5.20 18.35
N LEU A 86 -1.28 3.95 18.53
CA LEU A 86 -1.81 3.08 19.59
C LEU A 86 -0.79 2.96 20.74
N LYS A 87 -1.28 2.53 21.90
CA LYS A 87 -0.38 2.12 23.01
C LYS A 87 0.47 0.93 22.56
N ASP A 88 1.76 0.96 22.93
CA ASP A 88 2.67 -0.15 22.68
C ASP A 88 2.15 -1.43 23.31
N ASP A 89 2.44 -2.55 22.65
CA ASP A 89 2.29 -3.85 23.26
C ASP A 89 3.59 -4.20 23.98
N THR A 90 3.49 -4.42 25.28
CA THR A 90 4.63 -4.75 26.14
C THR A 90 4.53 -6.16 26.71
N LYS A 91 3.57 -6.97 26.25
CA LYS A 91 3.44 -8.37 26.61
C LYS A 91 4.31 -9.23 25.68
N GLY A 92 5.34 -9.85 26.20
CA GLY A 92 6.34 -10.57 25.41
C GLY A 92 7.28 -9.60 24.68
N LEU A 93 7.53 -9.83 23.38
CA LEU A 93 8.28 -8.90 22.53
C LEU A 93 7.53 -7.59 22.38
N LYS A 94 8.25 -6.48 22.56
CA LYS A 94 7.65 -5.15 22.53
C LYS A 94 7.38 -4.70 21.12
N HIS A 95 6.18 -4.16 20.89
CA HIS A 95 5.81 -3.62 19.59
C HIS A 95 5.27 -2.19 19.71
N GLN A 96 5.82 -1.30 18.91
CA GLN A 96 5.17 -0.04 18.59
C GLN A 96 4.04 -0.32 17.61
N LYS A 97 2.85 0.25 17.88
CA LYS A 97 1.65 -0.03 17.09
C LYS A 97 0.98 1.26 16.60
N PHE A 98 0.56 1.25 15.34
CA PHE A 98 -0.25 2.32 14.78
C PHE A 98 -1.08 1.80 13.59
N LEU A 99 -2.13 2.54 13.24
CA LEU A 99 -3.01 2.23 12.13
C LEU A 99 -2.61 3.06 10.91
N LEU A 100 -2.47 2.41 9.76
CA LEU A 100 -2.23 3.03 8.46
C LEU A 100 -3.41 2.84 7.52
N LYS A 101 -3.97 3.93 7.02
CA LYS A 101 -4.90 3.90 5.88
C LYS A 101 -4.08 3.72 4.60
N VAL A 102 -4.21 2.58 3.95
CA VAL A 102 -3.48 2.21 2.73
C VAL A 102 -4.34 2.33 1.47
N SER A 103 -5.66 2.31 1.62
CA SER A 103 -6.63 2.61 0.56
C SER A 103 -7.88 3.26 1.15
N ASN A 104 -8.84 3.64 0.31
CA ASN A 104 -10.08 4.28 0.78
C ASN A 104 -10.86 3.39 1.78
N ASN A 105 -10.75 2.07 1.64
CA ASN A 105 -11.55 1.11 2.40
C ASN A 105 -10.71 0.22 3.32
N ILE A 106 -9.38 0.32 3.30
CA ILE A 106 -8.51 -0.58 4.08
C ILE A 106 -7.56 0.22 4.96
N THR A 107 -7.66 -0.08 6.25
CA THR A 107 -6.71 0.36 7.27
C THR A 107 -6.05 -0.87 7.87
N ILE A 108 -4.74 -0.91 7.85
CA ILE A 108 -3.93 -2.00 8.40
C ILE A 108 -3.36 -1.60 9.76
N LEU A 109 -3.08 -2.58 10.60
CA LEU A 109 -2.28 -2.42 11.80
C LEU A 109 -0.80 -2.60 11.42
N ILE A 110 0.06 -1.68 11.80
CA ILE A 110 1.51 -1.91 11.85
C ILE A 110 1.86 -2.37 13.27
N ALA A 111 2.59 -3.48 13.36
CA ALA A 111 3.16 -4.00 14.60
C ALA A 111 4.69 -4.10 14.44
N HIS A 112 5.39 -3.01 14.79
CA HIS A 112 6.83 -2.88 14.64
C HIS A 112 7.54 -3.34 15.91
N ASN A 113 8.38 -4.37 15.81
CA ASN A 113 9.12 -4.92 16.95
C ASN A 113 10.26 -3.98 17.36
N ILE A 114 10.11 -3.34 18.52
CA ILE A 114 11.08 -2.37 19.04
C ILE A 114 12.13 -3.00 19.97
N ASP A 115 12.15 -4.31 20.11
CA ASP A 115 13.27 -5.04 20.71
C ASP A 115 14.33 -5.41 19.66
N LEU A 116 13.96 -5.41 18.35
CA LEU A 116 14.83 -5.78 17.23
C LEU A 116 15.21 -4.61 16.35
N ALA A 117 14.42 -3.56 16.32
CA ALA A 117 14.65 -2.36 15.51
C ALA A 117 14.36 -1.07 16.30
N PRO A 118 14.96 0.07 15.92
CA PRO A 118 14.66 1.34 16.55
C PRO A 118 13.18 1.72 16.42
N ARG A 119 12.60 2.25 17.49
CA ARG A 119 11.27 2.84 17.50
C ARG A 119 11.17 3.96 16.47
N VAL A 120 10.09 4.02 15.70
CA VAL A 120 9.79 5.16 14.82
C VAL A 120 9.56 6.41 15.68
N ALA A 121 10.43 7.40 15.52
CA ALA A 121 10.40 8.62 16.31
C ALA A 121 9.33 9.59 15.79
N ASN A 122 8.73 10.34 16.73
CA ASN A 122 7.85 11.48 16.43
C ASN A 122 6.74 11.18 15.41
N ILE A 123 6.11 10.01 15.53
CA ILE A 123 5.00 9.61 14.68
C ILE A 123 3.69 10.24 15.17
N HIS A 124 2.92 10.85 14.27
CA HIS A 124 1.65 11.49 14.54
C HIS A 124 0.58 11.06 13.52
N GLU A 125 -0.67 11.26 13.87
CA GLU A 125 -1.78 11.10 12.93
C GLU A 125 -1.63 12.10 11.77
N GLY A 126 -1.84 11.63 10.54
CA GLY A 126 -1.60 12.37 9.30
C GLY A 126 -0.24 12.13 8.65
N ASP A 127 0.73 11.56 9.37
CA ASP A 127 2.04 11.24 8.80
C ASP A 127 1.96 10.17 7.72
N VAL A 128 2.85 10.26 6.73
CA VAL A 128 3.03 9.22 5.71
C VAL A 128 4.14 8.28 6.13
N ILE A 129 3.83 7.00 6.22
CA ILE A 129 4.80 5.93 6.53
C ILE A 129 4.89 4.99 5.33
N ALA A 130 6.11 4.78 4.82
CA ALA A 130 6.37 3.66 3.93
C ALA A 130 6.74 2.42 4.76
N TYR A 131 6.29 1.26 4.31
CA TYR A 131 6.49 -0.01 5.01
C TYR A 131 6.91 -1.12 4.06
N LYS A 132 7.61 -2.09 4.61
CA LYS A 132 7.86 -3.41 4.01
C LYS A 132 7.83 -4.44 5.14
N GLY A 133 7.11 -5.54 4.94
CA GLY A 133 6.97 -6.58 5.96
C GLY A 133 6.05 -7.70 5.51
N GLU A 134 5.70 -8.61 6.42
CA GLU A 134 4.74 -9.68 6.21
C GLU A 134 3.32 -9.20 6.51
N TYR A 135 2.37 -9.49 5.63
CA TYR A 135 0.96 -9.18 5.83
C TYR A 135 0.19 -10.41 6.30
N ILE A 136 -0.46 -10.28 7.45
CA ILE A 136 -1.37 -11.27 8.01
C ILE A 136 -2.79 -10.74 7.92
N PHE A 137 -3.65 -11.49 7.24
CA PHE A 137 -5.07 -11.17 7.13
C PHE A 137 -5.74 -11.19 8.50
N THR A 138 -6.56 -10.17 8.75
CA THR A 138 -7.57 -10.18 9.80
C THR A 138 -8.83 -9.50 9.27
N PRO A 139 -10.05 -9.81 9.75
CA PRO A 139 -11.30 -9.17 9.29
C PRO A 139 -11.32 -7.64 9.48
N LYS A 140 -10.38 -7.09 10.25
CA LYS A 140 -10.27 -5.65 10.54
C LYS A 140 -9.27 -4.91 9.62
N GLY A 141 -8.85 -5.49 8.49
CA GLY A 141 -7.92 -4.88 7.54
C GLY A 141 -6.56 -5.57 7.46
N GLY A 142 -6.21 -6.39 8.45
CA GLY A 142 -4.93 -7.09 8.51
C GLY A 142 -3.85 -6.38 9.31
N THR A 143 -2.73 -7.07 9.47
CA THR A 143 -1.55 -6.58 10.20
C THR A 143 -0.32 -6.74 9.33
N VAL A 144 0.53 -5.72 9.27
CA VAL A 144 1.89 -5.83 8.74
C VAL A 144 2.87 -5.84 9.91
N HIS A 145 3.67 -6.89 9.97
CA HIS A 145 4.75 -7.08 10.94
C HIS A 145 6.03 -7.51 10.22
N TRP A 146 7.09 -7.94 10.94
CA TRP A 146 8.41 -8.16 10.32
C TRP A 146 8.92 -6.96 9.54
N THR A 147 8.65 -5.76 10.07
CA THR A 147 9.05 -4.47 9.50
C THR A 147 10.47 -4.07 9.93
N HIS A 148 11.37 -5.04 10.02
CA HIS A 148 12.76 -4.90 10.43
C HIS A 148 13.60 -6.03 9.82
N LYS A 149 14.92 -5.97 9.96
CA LYS A 149 15.82 -7.08 9.63
C LYS A 149 15.59 -8.24 10.61
N ASP A 150 15.62 -9.46 10.10
CA ASP A 150 15.66 -10.64 10.96
C ASP A 150 17.10 -10.98 11.30
N PRO A 151 17.52 -10.90 12.58
CA PRO A 151 18.88 -11.24 12.98
C PRO A 151 19.28 -12.69 12.70
N ARG A 152 18.27 -13.59 12.54
CA ARG A 152 18.48 -15.01 12.26
C ARG A 152 18.38 -15.35 10.77
N GLY A 153 17.96 -14.41 9.93
CA GLY A 153 17.83 -14.59 8.49
C GLY A 153 16.72 -15.55 8.04
N HIS A 154 15.74 -15.86 8.90
CA HIS A 154 14.63 -16.75 8.56
C HIS A 154 13.51 -16.04 7.81
N HIS A 155 13.40 -14.72 7.98
CA HIS A 155 12.41 -13.87 7.33
C HIS A 155 13.06 -12.87 6.39
N ALA A 156 12.36 -12.53 5.32
CA ALA A 156 12.79 -11.47 4.43
C ALA A 156 12.83 -10.13 5.19
N ALA A 157 13.91 -9.36 4.99
CA ALA A 157 14.09 -8.07 5.64
C ALA A 157 12.95 -7.09 5.30
N GLY A 158 12.39 -6.50 6.33
CA GLY A 158 11.41 -5.42 6.26
C GLY A 158 11.98 -4.08 6.71
N TYR A 159 11.16 -3.05 6.67
CA TYR A 159 11.49 -1.73 7.18
C TYR A 159 10.23 -0.88 7.40
N LEU A 160 10.41 0.20 8.17
CA LEU A 160 9.54 1.37 8.13
C LEU A 160 10.36 2.58 7.71
N LYS A 161 9.74 3.51 6.95
CA LYS A 161 10.37 4.80 6.62
C LYS A 161 9.46 5.94 7.01
N HIS A 162 10.03 6.92 7.72
CA HIS A 162 9.33 8.10 8.18
C HIS A 162 10.28 9.30 8.17
N ASN A 163 9.87 10.42 7.56
CA ASN A 163 10.64 11.66 7.51
C ASN A 163 12.11 11.46 7.10
N GLY A 164 12.34 10.66 6.03
CA GLY A 164 13.67 10.39 5.50
C GLY A 164 14.50 9.35 6.28
N ASN A 165 14.05 8.92 7.45
CA ASN A 165 14.70 7.89 8.25
C ASN A 165 14.16 6.49 7.94
N THR A 166 15.05 5.49 8.02
CA THR A 166 14.69 4.08 7.89
C THR A 166 14.86 3.40 9.25
N TYR A 167 13.87 2.61 9.63
CA TYR A 167 13.80 1.82 10.86
C TYR A 167 13.72 0.35 10.47
N GLU A 168 14.81 -0.43 10.71
CA GLU A 168 14.95 -1.82 10.27
C GLU A 168 15.87 -2.67 11.15
#